data_29a6c2aa59c7c32d75d16fb11f8d8905
#
_entry.id   29a6c2aa59c7c32d75d16fb11f8d8905
#
_cell.length_a   1.000
_cell.length_b   1.000
_cell.length_c   1.000
_cell.angle_alpha   90.00
_cell.angle_beta   90.00
_cell.angle_gamma   90.00
#
_symmetry.space_group_name_H-M   'P 1'
#
loop_
_entity.id
_entity.type
_entity.pdbx_description
1 polymer ?
#
loop_
_entity_poly.entity_id
_entity_poly.type
_entity_poly.pdbx_seq_one_letter_code
_entity_poly.pdbx_strand_id
1 'polypeptide(L)'
;MRILVINGPNLNLLGYREKEIYGKETYSDLKKYIKNVSNKLNVTSKVVQTNYDGKWVDYLHYAFKKHYDGICLNPGAYTHY
;
A
#
# COMPACT_ATOMS: atom_id res chain seq x y z
N MET A 1 14.49 -10.35 -2.89
CA MET A 1 13.91 -9.13 -3.49
C MET A 1 13.10 -8.38 -2.43
N ARG A 2 13.29 -7.09 -2.35
CA ARG A 2 12.60 -6.22 -1.39
C ARG A 2 11.72 -5.24 -2.15
N ILE A 3 10.43 -5.22 -1.80
CA ILE A 3 9.44 -4.38 -2.47
C ILE A 3 8.79 -3.45 -1.45
N LEU A 4 8.67 -2.17 -1.80
CA LEU A 4 7.91 -1.21 -1.01
C LEU A 4 6.53 -1.05 -1.63
N VAL A 5 5.48 -1.29 -0.85
CA VAL A 5 4.09 -1.11 -1.29
C VAL A 5 3.57 0.16 -0.66
N ILE A 6 3.19 1.13 -1.49
CA ILE A 6 2.70 2.43 -1.02
C ILE A 6 1.22 2.54 -1.36
N ASN A 7 0.39 2.59 -0.32
CA ASN A 7 -1.05 2.71 -0.44
C ASN A 7 -1.48 4.17 -0.25
N GLY A 8 -2.31 4.67 -1.15
CA GLY A 8 -2.72 6.05 -1.22
C GLY A 8 -3.90 6.42 -0.34
N PRO A 9 -4.49 7.60 -0.62
CA PRO A 9 -5.50 8.19 0.25
C PRO A 9 -6.71 7.29 0.48
N ASN A 10 -7.20 7.35 1.70
CA ASN A 10 -8.43 6.69 2.16
C ASN A 10 -8.38 5.17 2.15
N LEU A 11 -7.30 4.54 1.72
CA LEU A 11 -7.20 3.08 1.80
C LEU A 11 -7.16 2.60 3.25
N ASN A 12 -6.72 3.45 4.18
CA ASN A 12 -6.79 3.15 5.60
C ASN A 12 -8.24 3.08 6.13
N LEU A 13 -9.21 3.55 5.33
CA LEU A 13 -10.63 3.53 5.70
C LEU A 13 -11.39 2.35 5.11
N LEU A 14 -10.70 1.42 4.46
CA LEU A 14 -11.34 0.21 3.95
C LEU A 14 -12.10 -0.50 5.06
N GLY A 15 -13.34 -0.90 4.75
CA GLY A 15 -14.20 -1.58 5.70
C GLY A 15 -15.01 -0.65 6.58
N TYR A 16 -14.71 0.65 6.56
CA TYR A 16 -15.44 1.66 7.35
C TYR A 16 -16.44 2.45 6.53
N ARG A 17 -16.33 2.42 5.20
CA ARG A 17 -17.19 3.18 4.29
C ARG A 17 -17.71 2.28 3.19
N GLU A 18 -18.99 2.51 2.82
CA GLU A 18 -19.56 1.88 1.64
C GLU A 18 -19.37 0.36 1.59
N LYS A 19 -19.58 -0.29 2.71
CA LYS A 19 -19.40 -1.74 2.84
C LYS A 19 -20.18 -2.54 1.81
N GLU A 20 -21.30 -2.01 1.35
CA GLU A 20 -22.15 -2.65 0.35
C GLU A 20 -21.47 -2.70 -1.02
N ILE A 21 -20.58 -1.74 -1.28
CA ILE A 21 -19.89 -1.62 -2.57
C ILE A 21 -18.52 -2.26 -2.51
N TYR A 22 -17.76 -1.99 -1.44
CA TYR A 22 -16.35 -2.39 -1.34
C TYR A 22 -16.11 -3.59 -0.44
N GLY A 23 -17.18 -4.16 0.14
CA GLY A 23 -17.06 -5.31 1.01
C GLY A 23 -16.68 -4.95 2.44
N LYS A 24 -16.36 -5.96 3.21
CA LYS A 24 -16.09 -5.83 4.65
C LYS A 24 -14.60 -5.83 4.99
N GLU A 25 -13.73 -6.03 4.01
CA GLU A 25 -12.29 -6.07 4.25
C GLU A 25 -11.79 -4.72 4.73
N THR A 26 -10.93 -4.77 5.75
CA THR A 26 -10.29 -3.60 6.32
C THR A 26 -8.91 -3.39 5.71
N TYR A 27 -8.29 -2.25 6.00
CA TYR A 27 -6.90 -2.02 5.60
C TYR A 27 -5.96 -3.07 6.23
N SER A 28 -6.25 -3.48 7.47
CA SER A 28 -5.49 -4.55 8.11
C SER A 28 -5.56 -5.85 7.31
N ASP A 29 -6.73 -6.18 6.78
CA ASP A 29 -6.90 -7.37 5.93
C ASP A 29 -6.11 -7.25 4.64
N LEU A 30 -6.11 -6.06 4.03
CA LEU A 30 -5.30 -5.80 2.84
C LEU A 30 -3.81 -6.02 3.11
N LYS A 31 -3.32 -5.50 4.22
CA LYS A 31 -1.92 -5.68 4.61
C LYS A 31 -1.57 -7.15 4.79
N LYS A 32 -2.45 -7.91 5.45
CA LYS A 32 -2.25 -9.36 5.64
C LYS A 32 -2.20 -10.08 4.31
N TYR A 33 -3.10 -9.73 3.40
CA TYR A 33 -3.13 -10.32 2.07
C TYR A 33 -1.82 -10.07 1.32
N ILE A 34 -1.34 -8.83 1.34
CA ILE A 34 -0.08 -8.46 0.68
C ILE A 34 1.08 -9.28 1.27
N LYS A 35 1.13 -9.42 2.60
CA LYS A 35 2.18 -10.19 3.26
C LYS A 35 2.12 -11.66 2.88
N ASN A 36 0.93 -12.23 2.82
CA ASN A 36 0.76 -13.64 2.45
C ASN A 36 1.23 -13.90 1.02
N VAL A 37 0.86 -13.03 0.09
CA VAL A 37 1.30 -13.14 -1.31
C VAL A 37 2.82 -12.99 -1.39
N SER A 38 3.38 -12.03 -0.66
CA SER A 38 4.83 -11.81 -0.64
C SER A 38 5.57 -13.05 -0.15
N ASN A 39 5.07 -13.67 0.90
CA ASN A 39 5.67 -14.89 1.44
C ASN A 39 5.64 -16.04 0.43
N LYS A 40 4.52 -16.19 -0.28
CA LYS A 40 4.39 -17.24 -1.31
C LYS A 40 5.37 -17.01 -2.46
N LEU A 41 5.68 -15.75 -2.76
CA LEU A 41 6.59 -15.40 -3.84
C LEU A 41 8.05 -15.26 -3.39
N ASN A 42 8.33 -15.53 -2.13
CA ASN A 42 9.67 -15.35 -1.54
C ASN A 42 10.18 -13.91 -1.70
N VAL A 43 9.29 -12.94 -1.51
CA VAL A 43 9.59 -11.52 -1.61
C VAL A 43 9.40 -10.90 -0.22
N THR A 44 10.32 -10.03 0.18
CA THR A 44 10.15 -9.22 1.38
C THR A 44 9.43 -7.94 1.00
N SER A 45 8.29 -7.66 1.64
CA SER A 45 7.52 -6.45 1.36
C SER A 45 7.39 -5.59 2.61
N LYS A 46 7.48 -4.28 2.41
CA LYS A 46 7.11 -3.29 3.42
C LYS A 46 5.89 -2.56 2.90
N VAL A 47 4.85 -2.47 3.72
CA VAL A 47 3.57 -1.88 3.33
C VAL A 47 3.38 -0.59 4.11
N VAL A 48 3.20 0.51 3.40
CA VAL A 48 2.96 1.82 3.99
C VAL A 48 1.70 2.43 3.38
N GLN A 49 1.14 3.43 4.06
CA GLN A 49 -0.06 4.11 3.61
C GLN A 49 0.07 5.59 3.93
N THR A 50 -0.40 6.45 3.03
CA THR A 50 -0.44 7.88 3.29
C THR A 50 -1.59 8.54 2.54
N ASN A 51 -2.11 9.63 3.13
CA ASN A 51 -3.10 10.50 2.51
C ASN A 51 -2.46 11.75 1.88
N TYR A 52 -1.14 11.89 1.94
CA TYR A 52 -0.45 13.14 1.60
C TYR A 52 0.51 12.95 0.44
N ASP A 53 0.43 13.86 -0.56
CA ASP A 53 1.30 13.81 -1.75
C ASP A 53 2.78 13.87 -1.38
N GLY A 54 3.14 14.76 -0.44
CA GLY A 54 4.53 14.89 -0.03
C GLY A 54 5.12 13.61 0.54
N LYS A 55 4.30 12.80 1.20
CA LYS A 55 4.74 11.52 1.74
C LYS A 55 5.05 10.50 0.65
N TRP A 56 4.34 10.56 -0.48
CA TRP A 56 4.67 9.70 -1.62
C TRP A 56 6.10 9.94 -2.08
N VAL A 57 6.47 11.21 -2.21
CA VAL A 57 7.83 11.58 -2.61
C VAL A 57 8.83 11.11 -1.57
N ASP A 58 8.53 11.29 -0.28
CA ASP A 58 9.39 10.83 0.81
C ASP A 58 9.59 9.31 0.77
N TYR A 59 8.53 8.56 0.50
CA TYR A 59 8.63 7.10 0.40
C TYR A 59 9.44 6.66 -0.81
N LEU A 60 9.33 7.38 -1.94
CA LEU A 60 10.15 7.09 -3.11
C LEU A 60 11.64 7.30 -2.79
N HIS A 61 11.96 8.39 -2.10
CA HIS A 61 13.34 8.65 -1.65
C HIS A 61 13.81 7.57 -0.67
N TYR A 62 12.94 7.16 0.23
CA TYR A 62 13.24 6.10 1.20
C TYR A 62 13.58 4.79 0.48
N ALA A 63 12.76 4.41 -0.51
CA ALA A 63 12.99 3.19 -1.27
C ALA A 63 14.34 3.23 -1.99
N PHE A 64 14.70 4.38 -2.55
CA PHE A 64 15.98 4.57 -3.21
C PHE A 64 17.14 4.43 -2.22
N LYS A 65 17.04 5.13 -1.08
CA LYS A 65 18.12 5.13 -0.07
C LYS A 65 18.30 3.76 0.57
N LYS A 66 17.22 3.00 0.74
CA LYS A 66 17.27 1.68 1.38
C LYS A 66 17.42 0.53 0.39
N HIS A 67 17.67 0.85 -0.88
CA HIS A 67 17.97 -0.14 -1.92
C HIS A 67 16.86 -1.16 -2.11
N TYR A 68 15.61 -0.69 -2.17
CA TYR A 68 14.49 -1.54 -2.55
C TYR A 68 14.59 -1.90 -4.02
N ASP A 69 14.22 -3.13 -4.36
CA ASP A 69 14.30 -3.63 -5.73
C ASP A 69 13.13 -3.16 -6.58
N GLY A 70 12.01 -2.83 -5.95
CA GLY A 70 10.84 -2.36 -6.67
C GLY A 70 9.87 -1.66 -5.76
N ILE A 71 8.92 -0.95 -6.38
CA ILE A 71 7.89 -0.20 -5.70
C ILE A 71 6.56 -0.54 -6.35
N CYS A 72 5.57 -0.89 -5.51
CA CYS A 72 4.21 -1.12 -5.95
C CYS A 72 3.36 0.05 -5.47
N LEU A 73 2.77 0.79 -6.41
CA LEU A 73 1.95 1.96 -6.10
C LEU A 73 0.47 1.59 -6.19
N ASN A 74 -0.27 1.85 -5.12
CA ASN A 74 -1.72 1.71 -5.11
C ASN A 74 -2.29 3.10 -4.81
N PRO A 75 -2.63 3.88 -5.84
CA PRO A 75 -2.97 5.29 -5.68
C PRO A 75 -4.28 5.57 -4.95
N GLY A 76 -5.20 4.60 -4.88
CA GLY A 76 -6.45 4.83 -4.17
C GLY A 76 -7.22 6.00 -4.77
N ALA A 77 -7.57 6.97 -3.94
CA ALA A 77 -8.38 8.13 -4.35
C ALA A 77 -7.69 9.04 -5.36
N TYR A 78 -6.38 8.94 -5.53
CA TYR A 78 -5.68 9.76 -6.53
C TYR A 78 -6.13 9.47 -7.96
N THR A 79 -6.67 8.30 -8.21
CA THR A 79 -7.15 7.93 -9.54
C THR A 79 -8.41 8.69 -9.95
N HIS A 80 -9.03 9.41 -9.02
CA HIS A 80 -10.27 10.15 -9.24
C HIS A 80 -10.08 11.66 -9.36
N TYR A 81 -8.87 12.14 -9.35
CA TYR A 81 -8.56 13.56 -9.48
C TYR A 81 -8.18 13.95 -10.88
#